data_36f00ca5666efeffec813c8d5697b8c7
#
_entry.id   36f00ca5666efeffec813c8d5697b8c7
#
_cell.length_a   1.000
_cell.length_b   1.000
_cell.length_c   1.000
_cell.angle_alpha   90.00
_cell.angle_beta   90.00
_cell.angle_gamma   90.00
#
_symmetry.space_group_name_H-M   'P 1'
#
loop_
_entity.id
_entity.type
_entity.pdbx_description
1 polymer ?
#
loop_
_entity_poly.entity_id
_entity_poly.type
_entity_poly.pdbx_seq_one_letter_code
_entity_poly.pdbx_strand_id
1 'polypeptide(L)'
;MIPTVTHRAALLVAALLAPIGCAGQPQRSPTVAAQPPAPAPTPASPSAPAATPGSPSWLVVDSAARTGSLSLEVTAPPGAPSALINGYRAGEARIIVPLAWTVRWNWRNADSVSPHSLVVMVQREKIPLEGGRPAFSNAMTRMLTAGLPFGATDQTTFTADEAGWYWLMCGVPGHGLKGEWLELRVDPDAKTASVQVKKRGA
;
A
#
# COMPACT_ATOMS: atom_id res chain seq x y z
N MET A 1 -21.26 28.05 43.39
CA MET A 1 -21.51 27.02 44.42
C MET A 1 -21.11 25.69 43.84
N ILE A 2 -20.00 25.14 44.36
CA ILE A 2 -19.41 23.85 44.00
C ILE A 2 -19.86 22.88 45.09
N PRO A 3 -20.06 21.61 44.84
CA PRO A 3 -19.53 20.64 45.78
C PRO A 3 -18.61 19.61 45.14
N THR A 4 -17.43 19.55 45.69
CA THR A 4 -16.41 18.52 45.60
C THR A 4 -16.86 17.24 46.30
N VAL A 5 -16.70 16.09 45.65
CA VAL A 5 -16.83 14.77 46.29
C VAL A 5 -15.51 14.02 46.15
N THR A 6 -14.84 13.90 47.27
CA THR A 6 -13.64 13.06 47.48
C THR A 6 -14.07 11.67 47.93
N HIS A 7 -13.61 10.61 47.26
CA HIS A 7 -13.68 9.23 47.77
C HIS A 7 -12.27 8.67 47.90
N ARG A 8 -11.95 8.32 49.15
CA ARG A 8 -10.75 7.61 49.60
C ARG A 8 -10.93 6.10 49.34
N ALA A 9 -9.95 5.49 48.77
CA ALA A 9 -9.86 4.03 48.64
C ALA A 9 -8.96 3.47 49.76
N ALA A 10 -9.43 2.42 50.40
CA ALA A 10 -8.74 1.69 51.45
C ALA A 10 -7.91 0.53 50.86
N LEU A 11 -6.66 0.43 51.31
CA LEU A 11 -5.79 -0.74 51.11
C LEU A 11 -6.23 -1.90 52.02
N LEU A 12 -6.25 -3.10 51.47
CA LEU A 12 -6.25 -4.35 52.23
C LEU A 12 -5.07 -5.20 51.77
N VAL A 13 -4.12 -5.36 52.69
CA VAL A 13 -2.98 -6.28 52.61
C VAL A 13 -3.42 -7.61 53.24
N ALA A 14 -3.32 -8.71 52.52
CA ALA A 14 -3.44 -10.05 53.05
C ALA A 14 -2.14 -10.82 52.78
N ALA A 15 -1.42 -11.08 53.85
CA ALA A 15 -0.30 -12.01 53.90
C ALA A 15 -0.81 -13.42 54.18
N LEU A 16 -0.35 -14.42 53.44
CA LEU A 16 -0.53 -15.83 53.74
C LEU A 16 0.75 -16.60 53.62
N LEU A 17 1.07 -17.26 54.73
CA LEU A 17 2.28 -18.07 54.95
C LEU A 17 2.27 -19.39 54.15
N ALA A 18 3.48 -19.82 53.77
CA ALA A 18 3.77 -21.10 53.20
C ALA A 18 3.90 -22.20 54.24
N PRO A 19 3.72 -23.50 53.89
CA PRO A 19 4.40 -24.59 54.57
C PRO A 19 5.43 -25.28 53.70
N ILE A 20 6.53 -25.58 54.34
CA ILE A 20 7.68 -26.35 53.89
C ILE A 20 7.26 -27.85 53.82
N GLY A 21 7.47 -28.48 52.69
CA GLY A 21 7.21 -29.91 52.49
C GLY A 21 8.37 -30.62 51.76
N CYS A 22 8.83 -31.63 52.36
CA CYS A 22 9.98 -32.52 52.18
C CYS A 22 10.44 -32.88 50.74
N ALA A 23 11.75 -33.06 50.70
CA ALA A 23 12.57 -33.60 49.62
C ALA A 23 12.15 -34.99 49.14
N GLY A 24 11.97 -35.12 47.83
CA GLY A 24 12.02 -36.38 47.08
C GLY A 24 13.03 -36.26 45.98
N GLN A 25 14.11 -37.09 46.01
CA GLN A 25 15.09 -37.14 44.92
C GLN A 25 14.46 -37.74 43.67
N PRO A 26 14.58 -37.12 42.49
CA PRO A 26 14.19 -37.79 41.26
C PRO A 26 15.31 -38.71 40.75
N GLN A 27 14.98 -39.98 40.50
CA GLN A 27 15.79 -40.94 39.78
C GLN A 27 16.10 -40.43 38.39
N ARG A 28 17.37 -40.46 38.02
CA ARG A 28 17.83 -40.13 36.65
C ARG A 28 17.47 -41.29 35.72
N SER A 29 16.54 -41.05 34.81
CA SER A 29 16.33 -41.89 33.64
C SER A 29 17.42 -41.61 32.62
N PRO A 30 17.87 -42.60 31.82
CA PRO A 30 18.90 -42.43 30.83
C PRO A 30 18.38 -41.51 29.71
N THR A 31 19.09 -40.43 29.46
CA THR A 31 18.86 -39.50 28.34
C THR A 31 19.16 -40.21 27.03
N VAL A 32 18.11 -40.55 26.28
CA VAL A 32 18.24 -40.90 24.87
C VAL A 32 18.62 -39.61 24.13
N ALA A 33 19.81 -39.61 23.53
CA ALA A 33 20.28 -38.52 22.70
C ALA A 33 19.30 -38.31 21.54
N ALA A 34 18.59 -37.18 21.56
CA ALA A 34 17.72 -36.78 20.47
C ALA A 34 18.58 -36.44 19.24
N GLN A 35 18.34 -37.16 18.16
CA GLN A 35 18.92 -36.87 16.85
C GLN A 35 18.45 -35.49 16.40
N PRO A 36 19.33 -34.60 15.90
CA PRO A 36 18.90 -33.29 15.40
C PRO A 36 17.86 -33.46 14.29
N PRO A 37 16.80 -32.62 14.26
CA PRO A 37 15.81 -32.67 13.20
C PRO A 37 16.48 -32.35 11.85
N ALA A 38 16.09 -33.10 10.82
CA ALA A 38 16.51 -32.84 9.45
C ALA A 38 16.15 -31.39 9.05
N PRO A 39 17.01 -30.70 8.28
CA PRO A 39 16.70 -29.34 7.83
C PRO A 39 15.39 -29.35 7.04
N ALA A 40 14.49 -28.46 7.42
CA ALA A 40 13.24 -28.24 6.70
C ALA A 40 13.54 -27.85 5.24
N PRO A 41 12.73 -28.33 4.26
CA PRO A 41 12.92 -27.95 2.88
C PRO A 41 12.84 -26.43 2.76
N THR A 42 13.88 -25.81 2.20
CA THR A 42 13.91 -24.38 1.88
C THR A 42 12.72 -24.06 0.98
N PRO A 43 11.85 -23.13 1.33
CA PRO A 43 10.76 -22.74 0.43
C PRO A 43 11.37 -22.25 -0.87
N ALA A 44 10.93 -22.81 -1.99
CA ALA A 44 11.33 -22.37 -3.32
C ALA A 44 11.02 -20.87 -3.43
N SER A 45 12.04 -20.07 -3.78
CA SER A 45 11.84 -18.65 -4.09
C SER A 45 10.75 -18.55 -5.15
N PRO A 46 9.72 -17.70 -4.97
CA PRO A 46 8.72 -17.48 -6.00
C PRO A 46 9.43 -17.01 -7.26
N SER A 47 9.20 -17.68 -8.39
CA SER A 47 9.68 -17.27 -9.70
C SER A 47 9.26 -15.83 -9.94
N ALA A 48 10.20 -14.97 -10.33
CA ALA A 48 9.90 -13.58 -10.66
C ALA A 48 8.80 -13.55 -11.73
N PRO A 49 7.74 -12.73 -11.57
CA PRO A 49 6.68 -12.63 -12.54
C PRO A 49 7.24 -12.12 -13.88
N ALA A 50 6.80 -12.74 -14.98
CA ALA A 50 7.26 -12.40 -16.32
C ALA A 50 6.71 -11.04 -16.75
N ALA A 51 7.56 -10.18 -17.29
CA ALA A 51 7.12 -8.93 -17.93
C ALA A 51 6.28 -9.26 -19.18
N THR A 52 5.08 -8.73 -19.28
CA THR A 52 4.23 -8.87 -20.45
C THR A 52 4.85 -8.07 -21.62
N PRO A 53 5.08 -8.66 -22.81
CA PRO A 53 5.60 -7.94 -23.94
C PRO A 53 4.74 -6.71 -24.29
N GLY A 54 5.37 -5.53 -24.37
CA GLY A 54 4.69 -4.26 -24.67
C GLY A 54 4.18 -3.48 -23.46
N SER A 55 4.24 -4.03 -22.24
CA SER A 55 3.96 -3.29 -21.01
C SER A 55 5.17 -2.46 -20.58
N PRO A 56 4.98 -1.26 -20.02
CA PRO A 56 6.09 -0.50 -19.46
C PRO A 56 6.72 -1.25 -18.27
N SER A 57 8.02 -1.05 -18.05
CA SER A 57 8.80 -1.73 -17.01
C SER A 57 8.29 -1.51 -15.58
N TRP A 58 7.48 -0.48 -15.37
CA TRP A 58 6.88 -0.16 -14.07
C TRP A 58 5.57 -0.89 -13.77
N LEU A 59 5.05 -1.72 -14.72
CA LEU A 59 3.94 -2.64 -14.50
C LEU A 59 4.44 -4.08 -14.63
N VAL A 60 4.33 -4.84 -13.55
CA VAL A 60 4.60 -6.27 -13.50
C VAL A 60 3.28 -7.01 -13.26
N VAL A 61 3.01 -8.04 -14.05
CA VAL A 61 1.74 -8.78 -14.04
C VAL A 61 1.98 -10.23 -13.65
N ASP A 62 1.26 -10.70 -12.66
CA ASP A 62 1.13 -12.11 -12.31
C ASP A 62 -0.32 -12.54 -12.54
N SER A 63 -0.58 -13.13 -13.71
CA SER A 63 -1.92 -13.56 -14.10
C SER A 63 -2.40 -14.77 -13.30
N ALA A 64 -1.49 -15.64 -12.84
CA ALA A 64 -1.85 -16.79 -12.01
C ALA A 64 -2.30 -16.34 -10.62
N ALA A 65 -1.60 -15.39 -10.02
CA ALA A 65 -1.96 -14.78 -8.75
C ALA A 65 -3.03 -13.67 -8.89
N ARG A 66 -3.47 -13.32 -10.09
CA ARG A 66 -4.37 -12.19 -10.37
C ARG A 66 -3.88 -10.88 -9.74
N THR A 67 -2.61 -10.57 -9.94
CA THR A 67 -1.97 -9.41 -9.31
C THR A 67 -1.30 -8.52 -10.37
N GLY A 68 -1.54 -7.21 -10.26
CA GLY A 68 -0.79 -6.17 -10.95
C GLY A 68 0.07 -5.40 -9.96
N SER A 69 1.39 -5.37 -10.18
CA SER A 69 2.33 -4.62 -9.34
C SER A 69 2.83 -3.40 -10.09
N LEU A 70 2.69 -2.23 -9.48
CA LEU A 70 3.03 -0.93 -10.05
C LEU A 70 4.21 -0.32 -9.29
N SER A 71 5.27 0.07 -9.99
CA SER A 71 6.33 0.92 -9.45
C SER A 71 6.06 2.35 -9.89
N LEU A 72 5.60 3.20 -8.98
CA LEU A 72 5.15 4.56 -9.28
C LEU A 72 6.12 5.59 -8.69
N GLU A 73 6.61 6.46 -9.54
CA GLU A 73 7.52 7.54 -9.14
C GLU A 73 6.95 8.90 -9.55
N VAL A 74 6.95 9.85 -8.61
CA VAL A 74 6.58 11.23 -8.89
C VAL A 74 7.84 12.06 -9.07
N THR A 75 7.93 12.74 -10.20
CA THR A 75 9.06 13.62 -10.56
C THR A 75 8.55 14.99 -11.00
N ALA A 76 9.30 16.04 -10.78
CA ALA A 76 9.03 17.39 -11.30
C ALA A 76 10.21 17.87 -12.16
N PRO A 77 10.23 17.55 -13.46
CA PRO A 77 11.27 18.03 -14.35
C PRO A 77 11.25 19.57 -14.44
N PRO A 78 12.41 20.23 -14.55
CA PRO A 78 12.49 21.68 -14.73
C PRO A 78 11.61 22.16 -15.90
N GLY A 79 10.79 23.18 -15.66
CA GLY A 79 9.88 23.74 -16.67
C GLY A 79 8.59 22.94 -16.91
N ALA A 80 8.41 21.80 -16.28
CA ALA A 80 7.12 21.09 -16.32
C ALA A 80 6.04 21.90 -15.57
N PRO A 81 4.80 22.02 -16.12
CA PRO A 81 3.72 22.76 -15.45
C PRO A 81 3.15 22.04 -14.22
N SER A 82 3.49 20.78 -14.04
CA SER A 82 3.13 19.95 -12.87
C SER A 82 4.12 18.80 -12.73
N ALA A 83 4.10 18.15 -11.57
CA ALA A 83 4.76 16.87 -11.39
C ALA A 83 4.16 15.79 -12.32
N LEU A 84 4.95 14.78 -12.59
CA LEU A 84 4.63 13.66 -13.48
C LEU A 84 4.63 12.37 -12.66
N ILE A 85 3.70 11.47 -12.93
CA ILE A 85 3.68 10.10 -12.41
C ILE A 85 4.26 9.20 -13.49
N ASN A 86 5.44 8.62 -13.28
CA ASN A 86 6.18 7.83 -14.27
C ASN A 86 6.34 8.53 -15.64
N GLY A 87 6.53 9.85 -15.62
CA GLY A 87 6.69 10.64 -16.84
C GLY A 87 5.37 11.05 -17.52
N TYR A 88 4.21 10.71 -16.96
CA TYR A 88 2.87 11.01 -17.48
C TYR A 88 2.08 11.93 -16.55
N ARG A 89 1.09 12.62 -17.11
CA ARG A 89 0.17 13.50 -16.38
C ARG A 89 -1.18 13.61 -17.10
N ALA A 90 -2.16 14.23 -16.47
CA ALA A 90 -3.46 14.59 -17.05
C ALA A 90 -4.13 13.47 -17.88
N GLY A 91 -4.03 12.23 -17.38
CA GLY A 91 -4.60 11.06 -18.03
C GLY A 91 -3.89 10.63 -19.31
N GLU A 92 -2.65 11.07 -19.57
CA GLU A 92 -1.84 10.64 -20.71
C GLU A 92 -1.58 9.12 -20.71
N ALA A 93 -1.55 8.50 -19.51
CA ALA A 93 -1.52 7.06 -19.38
C ALA A 93 -2.79 6.55 -18.67
N ARG A 94 -3.24 5.37 -19.09
CA ARG A 94 -4.34 4.64 -18.51
C ARG A 94 -3.87 3.28 -18.06
N ILE A 95 -4.04 2.98 -16.78
CA ILE A 95 -3.80 1.66 -16.22
C ILE A 95 -5.12 0.90 -16.29
N ILE A 96 -5.12 -0.27 -16.91
CA ILE A 96 -6.28 -1.17 -16.97
C ILE A 96 -6.00 -2.33 -16.00
N VAL A 97 -6.95 -2.59 -15.11
CA VAL A 97 -6.90 -3.67 -14.14
C VAL A 97 -8.15 -4.53 -14.31
N PRO A 98 -8.04 -5.86 -14.42
CA PRO A 98 -9.21 -6.71 -14.42
C PRO A 98 -9.97 -6.62 -13.10
N LEU A 99 -11.30 -6.78 -13.14
CA LEU A 99 -12.16 -6.82 -11.95
C LEU A 99 -11.70 -7.93 -10.98
N ALA A 100 -11.73 -7.64 -9.69
CA ALA A 100 -11.35 -8.51 -8.59
C ALA A 100 -9.86 -8.91 -8.56
N TRP A 101 -9.00 -8.16 -9.27
CA TRP A 101 -7.55 -8.33 -9.16
C TRP A 101 -6.99 -7.55 -7.98
N THR A 102 -5.92 -8.08 -7.41
CA THR A 102 -5.11 -7.38 -6.42
C THR A 102 -4.16 -6.42 -7.13
N VAL A 103 -4.14 -5.18 -6.69
CA VAL A 103 -3.16 -4.17 -7.11
C VAL A 103 -2.22 -3.89 -5.96
N ARG A 104 -0.93 -3.96 -6.24
CA ARG A 104 0.13 -3.53 -5.33
C ARG A 104 0.86 -2.37 -5.96
N TRP A 105 1.15 -1.33 -5.20
CA TRP A 105 2.08 -0.31 -5.67
C TRP A 105 3.22 -0.08 -4.68
N ASN A 106 4.38 0.18 -5.26
CA ASN A 106 5.52 0.78 -4.59
C ASN A 106 5.60 2.21 -5.10
N TRP A 107 5.35 3.17 -4.25
CA TRP A 107 5.34 4.58 -4.61
C TRP A 107 6.56 5.29 -4.03
N ARG A 108 7.10 6.28 -4.76
CA ARG A 108 8.24 7.10 -4.35
C ARG A 108 8.04 8.55 -4.78
N ASN A 109 8.35 9.48 -3.87
CA ASN A 109 8.51 10.88 -4.24
C ASN A 109 9.97 11.16 -4.63
N ALA A 110 10.22 11.48 -5.91
CA ALA A 110 11.51 11.91 -6.44
C ALA A 110 11.53 13.41 -6.81
N ASP A 111 10.48 14.17 -6.47
CA ASP A 111 10.46 15.63 -6.54
C ASP A 111 11.13 16.22 -5.30
N SER A 112 12.24 16.95 -5.50
CA SER A 112 12.99 17.59 -4.42
C SER A 112 12.35 18.89 -3.91
N VAL A 113 11.28 19.37 -4.56
CA VAL A 113 10.69 20.68 -4.26
C VAL A 113 9.40 20.54 -3.46
N SER A 114 8.55 19.56 -3.79
CA SER A 114 7.20 19.47 -3.25
C SER A 114 6.92 18.11 -2.61
N PRO A 115 6.08 18.06 -1.56
CA PRO A 115 5.52 16.82 -1.07
C PRO A 115 4.45 16.31 -2.02
N HIS A 116 4.35 14.99 -2.16
CA HIS A 116 3.35 14.32 -2.99
C HIS A 116 2.71 13.14 -2.27
N SER A 117 1.58 12.72 -2.77
CA SER A 117 0.86 11.53 -2.30
C SER A 117 0.22 10.82 -3.49
N LEU A 118 -0.54 9.77 -3.22
CA LEU A 118 -1.29 9.08 -4.26
C LEU A 118 -2.58 8.49 -3.68
N VAL A 119 -3.66 8.56 -4.46
CA VAL A 119 -4.95 7.96 -4.11
C VAL A 119 -5.69 7.52 -5.37
N VAL A 120 -6.42 6.42 -5.28
CA VAL A 120 -7.42 6.03 -6.28
C VAL A 120 -8.77 6.60 -5.86
N MET A 121 -9.36 7.44 -6.70
CA MET A 121 -10.68 8.03 -6.46
C MET A 121 -11.63 7.74 -7.61
N VAL A 122 -12.92 7.58 -7.31
CA VAL A 122 -13.96 7.45 -8.34
C VAL A 122 -13.92 8.67 -9.25
N GLN A 123 -13.86 8.44 -10.57
CA GLN A 123 -13.88 9.52 -11.55
C GLN A 123 -15.24 10.19 -11.56
N ARG A 124 -15.22 11.52 -11.50
CA ARG A 124 -16.41 12.39 -11.57
C ARG A 124 -16.25 13.37 -12.72
N GLU A 125 -17.18 14.31 -12.85
CA GLU A 125 -17.15 15.34 -13.90
C GLU A 125 -15.88 16.21 -13.83
N LYS A 126 -15.41 16.53 -12.62
CA LYS A 126 -14.25 17.39 -12.39
C LYS A 126 -13.27 16.79 -11.41
N ILE A 127 -11.98 17.02 -11.65
CA ILE A 127 -10.91 16.71 -10.71
C ILE A 127 -11.15 17.49 -9.41
N PRO A 128 -11.13 16.86 -8.24
CA PRO A 128 -11.27 17.56 -6.96
C PRO A 128 -10.03 18.39 -6.64
N LEU A 129 -10.17 19.34 -5.72
CA LEU A 129 -9.07 20.18 -5.24
C LEU A 129 -7.99 19.35 -4.56
N GLU A 130 -8.38 18.33 -3.80
CA GLU A 130 -7.52 17.49 -2.99
C GLU A 130 -8.00 16.03 -2.95
N GLY A 131 -7.14 15.14 -2.47
CA GLY A 131 -7.50 13.75 -2.25
C GLY A 131 -8.53 13.60 -1.13
N GLY A 132 -9.48 12.72 -1.37
CA GLY A 132 -10.54 12.37 -0.43
C GLY A 132 -10.56 10.87 -0.14
N ARG A 133 -11.77 10.36 0.13
CA ARG A 133 -11.98 8.94 0.39
C ARG A 133 -11.50 8.09 -0.80
N PRO A 134 -10.62 7.11 -0.57
CA PRO A 134 -10.20 6.20 -1.63
C PRO A 134 -11.38 5.35 -2.14
N ALA A 135 -11.35 5.02 -3.41
CA ALA A 135 -12.36 4.17 -4.05
C ALA A 135 -12.33 2.73 -3.55
N PHE A 136 -11.15 2.23 -3.24
CA PHE A 136 -10.94 0.90 -2.67
C PHE A 136 -10.25 1.01 -1.31
N SER A 137 -10.50 0.06 -0.43
CA SER A 137 -9.84 0.02 0.89
C SER A 137 -8.32 0.03 0.73
N ASN A 138 -7.64 0.91 1.43
CA ASN A 138 -6.19 1.13 1.39
C ASN A 138 -5.63 1.67 0.07
N ALA A 139 -6.44 2.03 -0.92
CA ALA A 139 -5.96 2.55 -2.21
C ALA A 139 -5.44 3.99 -2.13
N MET A 140 -4.59 4.28 -1.15
CA MET A 140 -3.95 5.59 -0.96
C MET A 140 -2.63 5.46 -0.21
N THR A 141 -1.75 6.44 -0.38
CA THR A 141 -0.56 6.61 0.47
C THR A 141 -0.95 7.21 1.83
N ARG A 142 -0.13 7.00 2.85
CA ARG A 142 -0.23 7.77 4.10
C ARG A 142 -0.05 9.28 3.82
N MET A 143 -0.45 10.12 4.77
CA MET A 143 -0.34 11.59 4.68
C MET A 143 -0.96 12.18 3.40
N LEU A 144 -2.15 11.73 3.06
CA LEU A 144 -2.79 11.98 1.76
C LEU A 144 -2.76 13.47 1.34
N THR A 145 -3.22 14.39 2.18
CA THR A 145 -3.30 15.82 1.85
C THR A 145 -2.04 16.61 2.19
N ALA A 146 -1.28 16.18 3.19
CA ALA A 146 0.01 16.81 3.51
C ALA A 146 1.12 16.38 2.53
N GLY A 147 0.99 15.20 1.97
CA GLY A 147 2.01 14.59 1.11
C GLY A 147 3.22 14.06 1.87
N LEU A 148 3.98 13.23 1.21
CA LEU A 148 5.24 12.66 1.67
C LEU A 148 6.41 13.44 1.05
N PRO A 149 7.49 13.74 1.81
CA PRO A 149 8.60 14.55 1.33
C PRO A 149 9.46 13.82 0.30
N PHE A 150 10.39 14.55 -0.30
CA PHE A 150 11.42 14.01 -1.21
C PHE A 150 12.11 12.76 -0.65
N GLY A 151 12.30 11.76 -1.49
CA GLY A 151 12.95 10.49 -1.15
C GLY A 151 12.05 9.51 -0.37
N ALA A 152 10.89 9.96 0.14
CA ALA A 152 9.98 9.08 0.84
C ALA A 152 9.37 8.04 -0.09
N THR A 153 9.10 6.87 0.48
CA THR A 153 8.44 5.74 -0.19
C THR A 153 7.19 5.32 0.57
N ASP A 154 6.27 4.71 -0.13
CA ASP A 154 5.07 4.10 0.43
C ASP A 154 4.66 2.85 -0.36
N GLN A 155 4.02 1.92 0.32
CA GLN A 155 3.54 0.69 -0.28
C GLN A 155 2.08 0.47 0.08
N THR A 156 1.31 0.07 -0.90
CA THR A 156 -0.12 -0.16 -0.73
C THR A 156 -0.55 -1.41 -1.49
N THR A 157 -1.53 -2.09 -0.93
CA THR A 157 -2.20 -3.22 -1.57
C THR A 157 -3.70 -3.07 -1.41
N PHE A 158 -4.44 -3.19 -2.50
CA PHE A 158 -5.90 -3.16 -2.50
C PHE A 158 -6.47 -4.13 -3.54
N THR A 159 -7.75 -4.47 -3.43
CA THR A 159 -8.49 -5.22 -4.44
C THR A 159 -9.32 -4.26 -5.28
N ALA A 160 -9.25 -4.40 -6.59
CA ALA A 160 -10.07 -3.64 -7.55
C ALA A 160 -11.42 -4.34 -7.70
N ASP A 161 -12.30 -4.21 -6.69
CA ASP A 161 -13.53 -5.00 -6.52
C ASP A 161 -14.79 -4.35 -7.13
N GLU A 162 -14.66 -3.14 -7.69
CA GLU A 162 -15.75 -2.45 -8.37
C GLU A 162 -15.31 -2.00 -9.78
N ALA A 163 -16.05 -2.41 -10.80
CA ALA A 163 -15.78 -2.00 -12.18
C ALA A 163 -16.10 -0.52 -12.38
N GLY A 164 -15.23 0.20 -13.10
CA GLY A 164 -15.45 1.63 -13.31
C GLY A 164 -14.22 2.40 -13.77
N TRP A 165 -14.40 3.73 -13.75
CA TRP A 165 -13.36 4.69 -14.08
C TRP A 165 -12.91 5.44 -12.83
N TYR A 166 -11.62 5.57 -12.69
CA TYR A 166 -10.98 6.14 -11.51
C TYR A 166 -9.85 7.09 -11.90
N TRP A 167 -9.58 8.06 -11.04
CA TRP A 167 -8.33 8.80 -11.06
C TRP A 167 -7.32 8.14 -10.13
N LEU A 168 -6.12 7.91 -10.60
CA LEU A 168 -4.94 7.68 -9.82
C LEU A 168 -4.23 9.03 -9.71
N MET A 169 -4.42 9.77 -8.61
CA MET A 169 -4.05 11.17 -8.51
C MET A 169 -3.30 11.52 -7.23
N CYS A 170 -2.51 12.58 -7.28
CA CYS A 170 -1.95 13.19 -6.08
C CYS A 170 -3.08 13.78 -5.22
N GLY A 171 -3.05 13.48 -3.92
CA GLY A 171 -4.04 14.00 -2.97
C GLY A 171 -3.66 15.34 -2.34
N VAL A 172 -2.47 15.87 -2.59
CA VAL A 172 -2.05 17.20 -2.11
C VAL A 172 -2.90 18.27 -2.80
N PRO A 173 -3.42 19.26 -2.06
CA PRO A 173 -4.31 20.28 -2.62
C PRO A 173 -3.75 20.99 -3.85
N GLY A 174 -4.54 21.04 -4.92
CA GLY A 174 -4.21 21.70 -6.18
C GLY A 174 -3.33 20.91 -7.14
N HIS A 175 -2.66 19.83 -6.71
CA HIS A 175 -1.77 19.04 -7.55
C HIS A 175 -2.53 18.30 -8.67
N GLY A 176 -3.66 17.68 -8.34
CA GLY A 176 -4.55 17.06 -9.32
C GLY A 176 -5.04 18.06 -10.38
N LEU A 177 -5.42 19.27 -9.98
CA LEU A 177 -5.84 20.34 -10.90
C LEU A 177 -4.76 20.79 -11.87
N LYS A 178 -3.48 20.68 -11.46
CA LYS A 178 -2.33 20.94 -12.34
C LYS A 178 -2.01 19.77 -13.27
N GLY A 179 -2.72 18.66 -13.14
CA GLY A 179 -2.57 17.50 -14.02
C GLY A 179 -1.81 16.32 -13.40
N GLU A 180 -1.51 16.31 -12.11
CA GLU A 180 -0.83 15.19 -11.47
C GLU A 180 -1.81 14.03 -11.21
N TRP A 181 -2.20 13.37 -12.29
CA TRP A 181 -3.10 12.22 -12.27
C TRP A 181 -3.00 11.38 -13.55
N LEU A 182 -3.30 10.09 -13.41
CA LEU A 182 -3.48 9.12 -14.48
C LEU A 182 -4.91 8.57 -14.44
N GLU A 183 -5.34 7.91 -15.52
CA GLU A 183 -6.57 7.13 -15.51
C GLU A 183 -6.29 5.73 -14.97
N LEU A 184 -7.20 5.21 -14.15
CA LEU A 184 -7.27 3.80 -13.79
C LEU A 184 -8.66 3.30 -14.18
N ARG A 185 -8.71 2.22 -14.95
CA ARG A 185 -9.95 1.54 -15.30
C ARG A 185 -9.96 0.14 -14.70
N VAL A 186 -10.96 -0.17 -13.92
CA VAL A 186 -11.28 -1.54 -13.54
C VAL A 186 -12.26 -2.09 -14.59
N ASP A 187 -11.79 -3.06 -15.35
CA ASP A 187 -12.49 -3.58 -16.52
C ASP A 187 -12.87 -5.06 -16.30
N PRO A 188 -14.17 -5.39 -16.27
CA PRO A 188 -14.63 -6.77 -16.08
C PRO A 188 -14.27 -7.70 -17.25
N ASP A 189 -14.03 -7.15 -18.44
CA ASP A 189 -13.73 -7.93 -19.65
C ASP A 189 -12.22 -8.11 -19.87
N ALA A 190 -11.39 -7.32 -19.19
CA ALA A 190 -9.94 -7.44 -19.28
C ALA A 190 -9.46 -8.78 -18.72
N LYS A 191 -8.52 -9.41 -19.43
CA LYS A 191 -7.94 -10.71 -19.02
C LYS A 191 -6.62 -10.56 -18.28
N THR A 192 -5.98 -9.39 -18.41
CA THR A 192 -4.70 -9.08 -17.78
C THR A 192 -4.60 -7.58 -17.52
N ALA A 193 -3.76 -7.20 -16.55
CA ALA A 193 -3.46 -5.79 -16.33
C ALA A 193 -2.58 -5.26 -17.48
N SER A 194 -2.78 -4.01 -17.85
CA SER A 194 -2.04 -3.35 -18.94
C SER A 194 -1.99 -1.84 -18.77
N VAL A 195 -1.14 -1.19 -19.56
CA VAL A 195 -1.07 0.27 -19.65
C VAL A 195 -1.27 0.71 -21.09
N GLN A 196 -2.14 1.67 -21.29
CA GLN A 196 -2.36 2.35 -22.55
C GLN A 196 -1.85 3.79 -22.42
N VAL A 197 -0.97 4.20 -23.34
CA VAL A 197 -0.50 5.59 -23.41
C VAL A 197 -1.23 6.28 -24.56
N LYS A 198 -1.86 7.41 -24.25
CA LYS A 198 -2.46 8.27 -25.29
C LYS A 198 -1.33 8.94 -26.06
N LYS A 199 -1.36 8.86 -27.39
CA LYS A 199 -0.44 9.65 -28.21
C LYS A 199 -0.68 11.12 -27.91
N ARG A 200 0.38 11.85 -27.52
CA ARG A 200 0.30 13.31 -27.47
C ARG A 200 -0.04 13.75 -28.87
N GLY A 201 -1.13 14.53 -29.04
CA GLY A 201 -1.47 15.10 -30.33
C GLY A 201 -0.30 15.90 -30.86
N ALA A 202 0.02 15.69 -32.15
CA ALA A 202 0.98 16.49 -32.87
C ALA A 202 0.46 17.92 -33.04
#